data_73344c65858d4008a347e9dd7ca84b77
#
_entry.id   73344c65858d4008a347e9dd7ca84b77
#
_cell.length_a   1.000
_cell.length_b   1.000
_cell.length_c   1.000
_cell.angle_alpha   90.00
_cell.angle_beta   90.00
_cell.angle_gamma   90.00
#
_symmetry.space_group_name_H-M   'P 1'
#
loop_
_entity.id
_entity.type
_entity.pdbx_description
1 polymer ?
#
loop_
_entity_poly.entity_id
_entity_poly.type
_entity_poly.pdbx_seq_one_letter_code
_entity_poly.pdbx_strand_id
1 'polypeptide(L)'
;MTLIIVTGMPGAGSSTVIKKGLQLRKEEKGRSIDFIPKNYGDIMFEVARERGLVERRDELRKLPGEKQREIQMIACDKIAKRRESVNLIIDTHCTIKTPSGYLPGLPEYVLRELKPDQFVLIEANPDEIFERRSKDKTRERDVEDKTSIEEHQFMNRAMSMAYACLTGASVKIIKNHDGALNKAAEEFFALITMLSKS
;
A
#
# COMPACT_ATOMS: atom_id res chain seq x y z
N MET A 1 15.09 11.81 0.69
CA MET A 1 14.83 10.57 -0.06
C MET A 1 13.34 10.41 -0.31
N THR A 2 12.97 9.73 -1.40
CA THR A 2 11.59 9.61 -1.89
C THR A 2 10.81 8.53 -1.14
N LEU A 3 9.57 8.84 -0.73
CA LEU A 3 8.61 7.91 -0.14
C LEU A 3 7.38 7.76 -1.06
N ILE A 4 7.18 6.57 -1.56
CA ILE A 4 6.02 6.21 -2.39
C ILE A 4 5.09 5.32 -1.57
N ILE A 5 3.83 5.70 -1.48
CA ILE A 5 2.78 4.85 -0.91
C ILE A 5 2.08 4.14 -2.05
N VAL A 6 2.15 2.82 -2.07
CA VAL A 6 1.39 2.00 -3.02
C VAL A 6 0.21 1.38 -2.30
N THR A 7 -0.95 1.56 -2.88
CA THR A 7 -2.20 1.00 -2.35
C THR A 7 -2.97 0.25 -3.43
N GLY A 8 -3.84 -0.60 -3.01
CA GLY A 8 -4.78 -1.32 -3.86
C GLY A 8 -5.66 -2.16 -2.96
N MET A 9 -6.88 -2.44 -3.41
CA MET A 9 -7.66 -3.38 -2.62
C MET A 9 -7.10 -4.80 -2.77
N PRO A 10 -7.33 -5.67 -1.78
CA PRO A 10 -6.91 -7.07 -1.85
C PRO A 10 -7.39 -7.73 -3.15
N GLY A 11 -6.48 -8.34 -3.91
CA GLY A 11 -6.77 -8.92 -5.23
C GLY A 11 -6.39 -8.02 -6.42
N ALA A 12 -6.12 -6.72 -6.23
CA ALA A 12 -5.65 -5.84 -7.30
C ALA A 12 -4.19 -6.12 -7.72
N GLY A 13 -3.38 -6.77 -6.85
CA GLY A 13 -2.02 -7.22 -7.16
C GLY A 13 -0.94 -6.18 -6.94
N SER A 14 -1.10 -5.24 -6.00
CA SER A 14 -0.11 -4.20 -5.67
C SER A 14 1.28 -4.76 -5.41
N SER A 15 1.41 -5.73 -4.50
CA SER A 15 2.70 -6.34 -4.17
C SER A 15 3.37 -7.03 -5.35
N THR A 16 2.58 -7.59 -6.29
CA THR A 16 3.09 -8.25 -7.50
C THR A 16 3.63 -7.21 -8.49
N VAL A 17 2.91 -6.10 -8.69
CA VAL A 17 3.35 -4.98 -9.54
C VAL A 17 4.62 -4.36 -8.99
N ILE A 18 4.69 -4.10 -7.67
CA ILE A 18 5.90 -3.59 -7.01
C ILE A 18 7.08 -4.52 -7.27
N LYS A 19 6.93 -5.81 -6.98
CA LYS A 19 7.99 -6.81 -7.16
C LYS A 19 8.50 -6.85 -8.59
N LYS A 20 7.59 -6.91 -9.56
CA LYS A 20 7.93 -6.99 -10.98
C LYS A 20 8.58 -5.69 -11.49
N GLY A 21 8.06 -4.52 -11.12
CA GLY A 21 8.64 -3.24 -11.49
C GLY A 21 10.05 -3.03 -10.93
N LEU A 22 10.29 -3.47 -9.69
CA LEU A 22 11.65 -3.44 -9.10
C LEU A 22 12.61 -4.45 -9.76
N GLN A 23 12.10 -5.56 -10.31
CA GLN A 23 12.93 -6.48 -11.11
C GLN A 23 13.39 -5.84 -12.41
N LEU A 24 12.50 -5.17 -13.15
CA LEU A 24 12.85 -4.43 -14.37
C LEU A 24 13.93 -3.39 -14.10
N ARG A 25 13.87 -2.72 -12.95
CA ARG A 25 14.88 -1.74 -12.55
C ARG A 25 16.28 -2.35 -12.36
N LYS A 26 16.38 -3.56 -11.80
CA LYS A 26 17.67 -4.23 -11.60
C LYS A 26 18.32 -4.67 -12.90
N GLU A 27 17.53 -4.91 -13.93
CA GLU A 27 18.00 -5.32 -15.27
C GLU A 27 18.56 -4.13 -16.07
N GLU A 28 18.17 -2.90 -15.74
CA GLU A 28 18.67 -1.68 -16.37
C GLU A 28 20.05 -1.32 -15.80
N LYS A 29 21.12 -1.69 -16.52
CA LYS A 29 22.53 -1.44 -16.13
C LYS A 29 22.81 0.07 -16.01
N GLY A 30 23.24 0.55 -14.84
CA GLY A 30 23.95 1.81 -14.71
C GLY A 30 23.35 2.88 -13.78
N ARG A 31 22.23 2.68 -13.06
CA ARG A 31 21.70 3.63 -12.09
C ARG A 31 21.25 2.97 -10.79
N SER A 32 22.05 3.18 -9.75
CA SER A 32 21.81 2.69 -8.39
C SER A 32 21.03 3.72 -7.57
N ILE A 33 19.72 3.84 -7.82
CA ILE A 33 18.86 4.44 -6.82
C ILE A 33 17.87 3.34 -6.40
N ASP A 34 18.21 2.68 -5.32
CA ASP A 34 17.42 1.56 -4.83
C ASP A 34 16.21 2.05 -4.04
N PHE A 35 15.04 1.56 -4.41
CA PHE A 35 13.84 1.66 -3.59
C PHE A 35 13.70 0.37 -2.78
N ILE A 36 13.49 0.53 -1.48
CA ILE A 36 13.27 -0.60 -0.57
C ILE A 36 11.77 -0.75 -0.35
N PRO A 37 11.16 -1.86 -0.83
CA PRO A 37 9.76 -2.13 -0.56
C PRO A 37 9.56 -2.64 0.87
N LYS A 38 8.54 -2.15 1.54
CA LYS A 38 8.09 -2.58 2.86
C LYS A 38 6.56 -2.65 2.88
N ASN A 39 6.01 -3.61 3.61
CA ASN A 39 4.59 -3.65 3.89
C ASN A 39 4.31 -2.98 5.23
N TYR A 40 3.39 -2.01 5.26
CA TYR A 40 3.07 -1.26 6.49
C TYR A 40 2.54 -2.16 7.60
N GLY A 41 1.67 -3.10 7.24
CA GLY A 41 1.13 -4.06 8.20
C GLY A 41 2.19 -4.99 8.80
N ASP A 42 3.25 -5.32 8.05
CA ASP A 42 4.37 -6.12 8.59
C ASP A 42 5.18 -5.31 9.59
N ILE A 43 5.45 -4.02 9.31
CA ILE A 43 6.13 -3.13 10.25
C ILE A 43 5.31 -2.98 11.53
N MET A 44 3.99 -2.78 11.41
CA MET A 44 3.09 -2.73 12.57
C MET A 44 3.12 -4.04 13.38
N PHE A 45 3.15 -5.19 12.69
CA PHE A 45 3.23 -6.49 13.34
C PHE A 45 4.55 -6.68 14.09
N GLU A 46 5.68 -6.30 13.49
CA GLU A 46 6.99 -6.31 14.15
C GLU A 46 6.97 -5.48 15.44
N VAL A 47 6.44 -4.25 15.38
CA VAL A 47 6.30 -3.38 16.55
C VAL A 47 5.43 -3.99 17.64
N ALA A 48 4.29 -4.55 17.27
CA ALA A 48 3.38 -5.17 18.23
C ALA A 48 3.96 -6.41 18.90
N ARG A 49 4.69 -7.23 18.13
CA ARG A 49 5.38 -8.42 18.62
C ARG A 49 6.55 -8.07 19.54
N GLU A 50 7.38 -7.08 19.18
CA GLU A 50 8.46 -6.57 20.03
C GLU A 50 7.96 -6.09 21.42
N ARG A 51 6.68 -5.65 21.47
CA ARG A 51 6.01 -5.21 22.69
C ARG A 51 5.22 -6.32 23.42
N GLY A 52 5.24 -7.54 22.91
CA GLY A 52 4.51 -8.67 23.50
C GLY A 52 2.98 -8.54 23.42
N LEU A 53 2.45 -7.73 22.50
CA LEU A 53 1.01 -7.47 22.36
C LEU A 53 0.30 -8.51 21.48
N VAL A 54 1.02 -9.14 20.56
CA VAL A 54 0.49 -10.13 19.62
C VAL A 54 1.54 -11.19 19.30
N GLU A 55 1.10 -12.39 18.98
CA GLU A 55 1.94 -13.47 18.46
C GLU A 55 1.72 -13.68 16.95
N ARG A 56 0.52 -13.38 16.46
CA ARG A 56 0.12 -13.54 15.06
C ARG A 56 -0.42 -12.24 14.48
N ARG A 57 -0.17 -12.03 13.18
CA ARG A 57 -0.55 -10.81 12.48
C ARG A 57 -2.06 -10.48 12.57
N ASP A 58 -2.92 -11.50 12.51
CA ASP A 58 -4.36 -11.31 12.55
C ASP A 58 -4.89 -10.80 13.90
N GLU A 59 -4.08 -10.89 14.94
CA GLU A 59 -4.41 -10.36 16.27
C GLU A 59 -4.33 -8.84 16.34
N LEU A 60 -3.59 -8.19 15.42
CA LEU A 60 -3.52 -6.73 15.34
C LEU A 60 -4.90 -6.07 15.26
N ARG A 61 -5.83 -6.68 14.51
CA ARG A 61 -7.19 -6.15 14.34
C ARG A 61 -8.03 -6.24 15.61
N LYS A 62 -7.64 -7.10 16.56
CA LYS A 62 -8.37 -7.35 17.82
C LYS A 62 -7.87 -6.47 18.96
N LEU A 63 -6.76 -5.77 18.76
CA LEU A 63 -6.22 -4.86 19.76
C LEU A 63 -7.16 -3.67 19.99
N PRO A 64 -7.23 -3.13 21.20
CA PRO A 64 -7.92 -1.87 21.48
C PRO A 64 -7.43 -0.74 20.57
N GLY A 65 -8.32 0.17 20.17
CA GLY A 65 -8.00 1.25 19.24
C GLY A 65 -6.80 2.12 19.67
N GLU A 66 -6.66 2.40 20.96
CA GLU A 66 -5.51 3.10 21.52
C GLU A 66 -4.19 2.37 21.26
N LYS A 67 -4.17 1.04 21.42
CA LYS A 67 -2.99 0.22 21.14
C LYS A 67 -2.68 0.15 19.66
N GLN A 68 -3.70 0.06 18.81
CA GLN A 68 -3.50 0.14 17.36
C GLN A 68 -2.89 1.47 16.96
N ARG A 69 -3.38 2.59 17.51
CA ARG A 69 -2.82 3.93 17.26
C ARG A 69 -1.38 4.06 17.74
N GLU A 70 -1.05 3.56 18.92
CA GLU A 70 0.31 3.55 19.46
C GLU A 70 1.27 2.80 18.52
N ILE A 71 0.88 1.59 18.07
CA ILE A 71 1.66 0.78 17.11
C ILE A 71 1.84 1.52 15.79
N GLN A 72 0.78 2.16 15.25
CA GLN A 72 0.85 2.95 14.03
C GLN A 72 1.85 4.10 14.14
N MET A 73 1.84 4.84 15.24
CA MET A 73 2.77 5.95 15.46
C MET A 73 4.22 5.48 15.48
N ILE A 74 4.51 4.37 16.18
CA ILE A 74 5.87 3.81 16.23
C ILE A 74 6.30 3.27 14.87
N ALA A 75 5.40 2.61 14.13
CA ALA A 75 5.68 2.15 12.78
C ALA A 75 6.00 3.32 11.85
N CYS A 76 5.27 4.44 11.96
CA CYS A 76 5.53 5.65 11.21
C CYS A 76 6.90 6.26 11.53
N ASP A 77 7.25 6.37 12.81
CA ASP A 77 8.57 6.86 13.24
C ASP A 77 9.71 5.99 12.67
N LYS A 78 9.58 4.66 12.73
CA LYS A 78 10.53 3.74 12.09
C LYS A 78 10.68 3.99 10.58
N ILE A 79 9.57 4.24 9.87
CA ILE A 79 9.58 4.54 8.43
C ILE A 79 10.22 5.91 8.16
N ALA A 80 9.81 6.94 8.90
CA ALA A 80 10.30 8.30 8.75
C ALA A 80 11.83 8.36 8.94
N LYS A 81 12.35 7.74 9.99
CA LYS A 81 13.80 7.63 10.24
C LYS A 81 14.50 6.90 9.10
N ARG A 82 13.93 5.80 8.59
CA ARG A 82 14.55 5.05 7.49
C ARG A 82 14.55 5.84 6.18
N ARG A 83 13.52 6.65 5.94
CA ARG A 83 13.43 7.55 4.76
C ARG A 83 14.57 8.56 4.70
N GLU A 84 15.20 8.93 5.79
CA GLU A 84 16.33 9.88 5.78
C GLU A 84 17.53 9.37 4.96
N SER A 85 17.71 8.04 4.89
CA SER A 85 18.87 7.40 4.25
C SER A 85 18.55 6.61 2.99
N VAL A 86 17.29 6.22 2.75
CA VAL A 86 16.90 5.37 1.61
C VAL A 86 15.56 5.76 1.02
N ASN A 87 15.37 5.49 -0.29
CA ASN A 87 14.06 5.62 -0.91
C ASN A 87 13.18 4.42 -0.54
N LEU A 88 11.93 4.69 -0.19
CA LEU A 88 11.00 3.69 0.30
C LEU A 88 9.76 3.56 -0.59
N ILE A 89 9.29 2.33 -0.74
CA ILE A 89 7.96 2.00 -1.23
C ILE A 89 7.21 1.32 -0.09
N ILE A 90 6.11 1.92 0.35
CA ILE A 90 5.26 1.35 1.39
C ILE A 90 3.99 0.80 0.77
N ASP A 91 3.85 -0.53 0.78
CA ASP A 91 2.62 -1.23 0.37
C ASP A 91 1.65 -1.27 1.54
N THR A 92 0.45 -0.70 1.35
CA THR A 92 -0.57 -0.59 2.39
C THR A 92 -1.98 -0.55 1.80
N HIS A 93 -2.99 -0.39 2.65
CA HIS A 93 -4.37 -0.15 2.24
C HIS A 93 -4.71 1.34 2.33
N CYS A 94 -5.40 1.86 1.31
CA CYS A 94 -5.89 3.22 1.31
C CYS A 94 -7.07 3.38 2.27
N THR A 95 -8.05 2.47 2.15
CA THR A 95 -9.19 2.36 3.05
C THR A 95 -9.36 0.91 3.52
N ILE A 96 -9.99 0.75 4.67
CA ILE A 96 -10.32 -0.54 5.27
C ILE A 96 -11.84 -0.60 5.44
N LYS A 97 -12.50 -1.53 4.75
CA LYS A 97 -13.93 -1.76 4.91
C LYS A 97 -14.20 -2.50 6.21
N THR A 98 -15.16 -2.02 6.97
CA THR A 98 -15.61 -2.60 8.24
C THR A 98 -17.15 -2.69 8.23
N PRO A 99 -17.77 -3.44 9.16
CA PRO A 99 -19.23 -3.45 9.27
C PRO A 99 -19.85 -2.07 9.54
N SER A 100 -19.09 -1.13 10.12
CA SER A 100 -19.53 0.24 10.41
C SER A 100 -19.17 1.26 9.29
N GLY A 101 -18.60 0.83 8.19
CA GLY A 101 -18.19 1.68 7.06
C GLY A 101 -16.70 1.62 6.76
N TYR A 102 -16.18 2.64 6.08
CA TYR A 102 -14.78 2.71 5.69
C TYR A 102 -13.93 3.47 6.69
N LEU A 103 -12.82 2.88 7.09
CA LEU A 103 -11.79 3.52 7.88
C LEU A 103 -10.63 3.98 6.97
N PRO A 104 -10.02 5.15 7.23
CA PRO A 104 -8.79 5.55 6.56
C PRO A 104 -7.66 4.60 6.93
N GLY A 105 -6.97 4.04 5.92
CA GLY A 105 -5.81 3.18 6.12
C GLY A 105 -4.58 3.95 6.60
N LEU A 106 -4.53 5.24 6.27
CA LEU A 106 -3.50 6.19 6.68
C LEU A 106 -4.18 7.42 7.35
N PRO A 107 -4.48 7.37 8.65
CA PRO A 107 -5.03 8.51 9.37
C PRO A 107 -4.14 9.75 9.27
N GLU A 108 -4.69 10.93 9.56
CA GLU A 108 -4.01 12.23 9.41
C GLU A 108 -2.66 12.27 10.14
N TYR A 109 -2.59 11.76 11.37
CA TYR A 109 -1.35 11.73 12.14
C TYR A 109 -0.26 10.84 11.49
N VAL A 110 -0.64 9.77 10.76
CA VAL A 110 0.27 8.94 9.97
C VAL A 110 0.78 9.73 8.76
N LEU A 111 -0.11 10.41 8.04
CA LEU A 111 0.25 11.19 6.85
C LEU A 111 1.17 12.36 7.20
N ARG A 112 0.91 13.02 8.32
CA ARG A 112 1.72 14.13 8.83
C ARG A 112 3.15 13.70 9.15
N GLU A 113 3.33 12.49 9.68
CA GLU A 113 4.64 11.92 9.99
C GLU A 113 5.35 11.43 8.72
N LEU A 114 4.66 10.68 7.88
CA LEU A 114 5.27 10.04 6.71
C LEU A 114 5.58 11.04 5.58
N LYS A 115 4.73 12.06 5.36
CA LYS A 115 4.86 13.06 4.28
C LYS A 115 5.22 12.42 2.93
N PRO A 116 4.40 11.51 2.39
CA PRO A 116 4.72 10.82 1.14
C PRO A 116 4.84 11.79 -0.03
N ASP A 117 5.69 11.47 -0.99
CA ASP A 117 5.87 12.26 -2.22
C ASP A 117 4.90 11.82 -3.32
N GLN A 118 4.46 10.56 -3.27
CA GLN A 118 3.62 9.95 -4.31
C GLN A 118 2.68 8.90 -3.72
N PHE A 119 1.43 8.91 -4.16
CA PHE A 119 0.49 7.80 -4.01
C PHE A 119 0.34 7.06 -5.34
N VAL A 120 0.35 5.73 -5.29
CA VAL A 120 0.09 4.87 -6.43
C VAL A 120 -1.07 3.95 -6.09
N LEU A 121 -2.17 4.05 -6.84
CA LEU A 121 -3.29 3.13 -6.76
C LEU A 121 -3.14 2.04 -7.80
N ILE A 122 -3.07 0.80 -7.36
CA ILE A 122 -3.17 -0.36 -8.25
C ILE A 122 -4.63 -0.82 -8.28
N GLU A 123 -5.19 -0.85 -9.47
CA GLU A 123 -6.59 -1.22 -9.71
C GLU A 123 -6.71 -2.31 -10.78
N ALA A 124 -7.81 -3.03 -10.75
CA ALA A 124 -8.22 -3.97 -11.80
C ALA A 124 -9.74 -3.89 -11.97
N ASN A 125 -10.30 -4.59 -12.96
CA ASN A 125 -11.75 -4.68 -13.07
C ASN A 125 -12.34 -5.40 -11.84
N PRO A 126 -13.53 -5.00 -11.36
CA PRO A 126 -14.17 -5.66 -10.22
C PRO A 126 -14.33 -7.18 -10.40
N ASP A 127 -14.64 -7.62 -11.65
CA ASP A 127 -14.74 -9.03 -12.00
C ASP A 127 -13.40 -9.78 -11.81
N GLU A 128 -12.31 -9.20 -12.29
CA GLU A 128 -10.96 -9.77 -12.15
C GLU A 128 -10.55 -9.89 -10.68
N ILE A 129 -10.84 -8.85 -9.89
CA ILE A 129 -10.56 -8.87 -8.44
C ILE A 129 -11.38 -9.95 -7.74
N PHE A 130 -12.68 -10.04 -8.06
CA PHE A 130 -13.57 -11.05 -7.51
C PHE A 130 -13.06 -12.46 -7.80
N GLU A 131 -12.69 -12.75 -9.07
CA GLU A 131 -12.16 -14.06 -9.45
C GLU A 131 -10.82 -14.38 -8.79
N ARG A 132 -9.90 -13.41 -8.73
CA ARG A 132 -8.59 -13.59 -8.07
C ARG A 132 -8.76 -13.91 -6.58
N ARG A 133 -9.71 -13.23 -5.91
CA ARG A 133 -10.02 -13.45 -4.48
C ARG A 133 -10.66 -14.80 -4.24
N SER A 134 -11.55 -15.24 -5.12
CA SER A 134 -12.21 -16.56 -5.03
C SER A 134 -11.23 -17.72 -5.19
N LYS A 135 -10.15 -17.53 -5.96
CA LYS A 135 -9.09 -18.52 -6.18
C LYS A 135 -8.04 -18.53 -5.05
N ASP A 136 -7.94 -17.47 -4.26
CA ASP A 136 -6.94 -17.34 -3.19
C ASP A 136 -7.41 -18.01 -1.90
N LYS A 137 -7.02 -19.27 -1.70
CA LYS A 137 -7.32 -20.06 -0.50
C LYS A 137 -6.39 -19.76 0.70
N THR A 138 -5.43 -18.85 0.54
CA THR A 138 -4.43 -18.58 1.60
C THR A 138 -4.92 -17.62 2.66
N ARG A 139 -6.08 -16.97 2.47
CA ARG A 139 -6.65 -15.98 3.38
C ARG A 139 -8.17 -16.16 3.49
N GLU A 140 -8.66 -16.22 4.71
CA GLU A 140 -10.09 -16.03 4.97
C GLU A 140 -10.44 -14.56 4.69
N ARG A 141 -11.35 -14.34 3.76
CA ARG A 141 -11.85 -13.02 3.41
C ARG A 141 -13.36 -13.05 3.39
N ASP A 142 -13.97 -11.95 3.83
CA ASP A 142 -15.39 -11.74 3.61
C ASP A 142 -15.72 -11.80 2.13
N VAL A 143 -16.80 -12.51 1.78
CA VAL A 143 -17.26 -12.60 0.39
C VAL A 143 -17.88 -11.25 0.04
N GLU A 144 -17.11 -10.42 -0.66
CA GLU A 144 -17.62 -9.18 -1.25
C GLU A 144 -18.13 -9.46 -2.68
N ASP A 145 -19.29 -8.92 -2.99
CA ASP A 145 -19.81 -8.93 -4.36
C ASP A 145 -19.08 -7.89 -5.25
N LYS A 146 -19.33 -7.94 -6.54
CA LYS A 146 -18.68 -7.05 -7.52
C LYS A 146 -19.00 -5.58 -7.26
N THR A 147 -20.23 -5.27 -6.88
CA THR A 147 -20.68 -3.90 -6.58
C THR A 147 -19.92 -3.34 -5.38
N SER A 148 -19.75 -4.16 -4.34
CA SER A 148 -18.95 -3.82 -3.17
C SER A 148 -17.46 -3.58 -3.51
N ILE A 149 -16.91 -4.35 -4.44
CA ILE A 149 -15.53 -4.16 -4.93
C ILE A 149 -15.40 -2.84 -5.68
N GLU A 150 -16.37 -2.51 -6.54
CA GLU A 150 -16.40 -1.25 -7.29
C GLU A 150 -16.52 -0.05 -6.35
N GLU A 151 -17.44 -0.09 -5.38
CA GLU A 151 -17.58 0.93 -4.34
C GLU A 151 -16.27 1.12 -3.57
N HIS A 152 -15.61 0.04 -3.17
CA HIS A 152 -14.35 0.12 -2.43
C HIS A 152 -13.22 0.74 -3.28
N GLN A 153 -13.13 0.43 -4.58
CA GLN A 153 -12.17 1.10 -5.47
C GLN A 153 -12.48 2.60 -5.61
N PHE A 154 -13.77 2.97 -5.70
CA PHE A 154 -14.18 4.37 -5.71
C PHE A 154 -13.76 5.09 -4.42
N MET A 155 -14.01 4.49 -3.25
CA MET A 155 -13.58 5.04 -1.95
C MET A 155 -12.06 5.19 -1.87
N ASN A 156 -11.29 4.24 -2.40
CA ASN A 156 -9.84 4.34 -2.46
C ASN A 156 -9.37 5.53 -3.32
N ARG A 157 -10.01 5.80 -4.45
CA ARG A 157 -9.71 6.98 -5.29
C ARG A 157 -9.99 8.27 -4.54
N ALA A 158 -11.19 8.39 -3.96
CA ALA A 158 -11.59 9.58 -3.22
C ALA A 158 -10.63 9.85 -2.04
N MET A 159 -10.33 8.81 -1.27
CA MET A 159 -9.45 8.94 -0.12
C MET A 159 -8.00 9.23 -0.52
N SER A 160 -7.50 8.66 -1.61
CA SER A 160 -6.15 8.96 -2.09
C SER A 160 -5.99 10.42 -2.50
N MET A 161 -7.02 11.02 -3.12
CA MET A 161 -7.01 12.45 -3.41
C MET A 161 -7.08 13.30 -2.15
N ALA A 162 -7.85 12.90 -1.14
CA ALA A 162 -7.85 13.57 0.16
C ALA A 162 -6.47 13.51 0.84
N TYR A 163 -5.81 12.35 0.79
CA TYR A 163 -4.43 12.21 1.30
C TYR A 163 -3.44 13.10 0.54
N ALA A 164 -3.57 13.17 -0.78
CA ALA A 164 -2.74 14.05 -1.61
C ALA A 164 -2.94 15.53 -1.26
N CYS A 165 -4.17 15.97 -1.04
CA CYS A 165 -4.46 17.34 -0.58
C CYS A 165 -3.80 17.65 0.77
N LEU A 166 -3.75 16.68 1.69
CA LEU A 166 -3.15 16.86 3.03
C LEU A 166 -1.61 16.87 2.99
N THR A 167 -0.99 16.23 2.01
CA THR A 167 0.45 16.00 1.97
C THR A 167 1.19 16.76 0.89
N GLY A 168 0.47 17.28 -0.13
CA GLY A 168 1.07 17.86 -1.34
C GLY A 168 1.57 16.81 -2.35
N ALA A 169 1.34 15.53 -2.08
CA ALA A 169 1.71 14.44 -2.99
C ALA A 169 0.81 14.40 -4.23
N SER A 170 1.25 13.69 -5.27
CA SER A 170 0.41 13.37 -6.42
C SER A 170 -0.16 11.95 -6.35
N VAL A 171 -1.21 11.67 -7.12
CA VAL A 171 -1.83 10.34 -7.22
C VAL A 171 -1.68 9.80 -8.63
N LYS A 172 -1.10 8.62 -8.76
CA LYS A 172 -1.03 7.86 -10.01
C LYS A 172 -1.87 6.60 -9.90
N ILE A 173 -2.75 6.37 -10.88
CA ILE A 173 -3.51 5.11 -10.97
C ILE A 173 -2.84 4.23 -12.03
N ILE A 174 -2.56 2.98 -11.67
CA ILE A 174 -2.01 1.96 -12.57
C ILE A 174 -3.00 0.79 -12.65
N LYS A 175 -3.38 0.42 -13.86
CA LYS A 175 -4.31 -0.66 -14.12
C LYS A 175 -3.57 -1.98 -14.27
N ASN A 176 -3.90 -2.96 -13.42
CA ASN A 176 -3.32 -4.30 -13.44
C ASN A 176 -4.39 -5.33 -13.86
N HIS A 177 -4.81 -5.28 -15.13
CA HIS A 177 -5.75 -6.24 -15.71
C HIS A 177 -5.13 -7.63 -15.86
N ASP A 178 -5.97 -8.65 -16.01
CA ASP A 178 -5.52 -10.00 -16.30
C ASP A 178 -4.70 -10.04 -17.59
N GLY A 179 -3.57 -10.71 -17.55
CA GLY A 179 -2.58 -10.72 -18.63
C GLY A 179 -1.74 -9.45 -18.80
N ALA A 180 -2.06 -8.34 -18.08
CA ALA A 180 -1.40 -7.05 -18.25
C ALA A 180 -0.36 -6.71 -17.17
N LEU A 181 0.07 -7.67 -16.35
CA LEU A 181 1.03 -7.45 -15.27
C LEU A 181 2.33 -6.78 -15.76
N ASN A 182 2.86 -7.18 -16.91
CA ASN A 182 4.08 -6.59 -17.44
C ASN A 182 3.89 -5.10 -17.74
N LYS A 183 2.78 -4.73 -18.39
CA LYS A 183 2.43 -3.32 -18.66
C LYS A 183 2.31 -2.50 -17.38
N ALA A 184 1.61 -3.03 -16.36
CA ALA A 184 1.49 -2.38 -15.06
C ALA A 184 2.85 -2.21 -14.37
N ALA A 185 3.71 -3.21 -14.45
CA ALA A 185 5.06 -3.18 -13.90
C ALA A 185 5.97 -2.18 -14.64
N GLU A 186 5.88 -2.08 -15.96
CA GLU A 186 6.60 -1.09 -16.77
C GLU A 186 6.16 0.34 -16.45
N GLU A 187 4.85 0.56 -16.28
CA GLU A 187 4.31 1.85 -15.88
C GLU A 187 4.77 2.26 -14.48
N PHE A 188 4.79 1.32 -13.54
CA PHE A 188 5.34 1.54 -12.20
C PHE A 188 6.84 1.80 -12.23
N PHE A 189 7.60 1.03 -13.02
CA PHE A 189 9.04 1.21 -13.22
C PHE A 189 9.37 2.60 -13.79
N ALA A 190 8.64 3.05 -14.81
CA ALA A 190 8.81 4.38 -15.39
C ALA A 190 8.59 5.48 -14.35
N LEU A 191 7.55 5.34 -13.49
CA LEU A 191 7.25 6.28 -12.41
C LEU A 191 8.39 6.35 -11.39
N ILE A 192 8.86 5.21 -10.86
CA ILE A 192 9.94 5.21 -9.86
C ILE A 192 11.26 5.72 -10.45
N THR A 193 11.49 5.53 -11.73
CA THR A 193 12.66 6.06 -12.44
C THR A 193 12.59 7.59 -12.58
N MET A 194 11.42 8.14 -12.86
CA MET A 194 11.19 9.59 -12.90
C MET A 194 11.44 10.21 -11.51
N LEU A 195 10.84 9.67 -10.47
CA LEU A 195 10.95 10.17 -9.10
C LEU A 195 12.36 10.03 -8.50
N SER A 196 13.18 9.16 -9.02
CA SER A 196 14.56 8.99 -8.57
C SER A 196 15.54 10.01 -9.19
N LYS A 197 15.09 10.82 -10.14
CA LYS A 197 15.89 11.88 -10.79
C LYS A 197 15.65 13.27 -10.20
N SER A 198 14.57 13.39 -9.40
CA SER A 198 14.21 14.61 -8.66
C SER A 198 14.90 14.61 -7.30
#